data_041d785ec742d3cdd6c21a8a1212c20d
#
_entry.id   041d785ec742d3cdd6c21a8a1212c20d
#
_cell.length_a   1.000
_cell.length_b   1.000
_cell.length_c   1.000
_cell.angle_alpha   90.00
_cell.angle_beta   90.00
_cell.angle_gamma   90.00
#
_symmetry.space_group_name_H-M   'P 1'
#
loop_
_entity.id
_entity.type
_entity.pdbx_description
1 polymer ?
#
loop_
_entity_poly.entity_id
_entity_poly.type
_entity_poly.pdbx_seq_one_letter_code
_entity_poly.pdbx_strand_id
1 'polypeptide(L)'
;KERTVTLQERAHESPFAFEHRFAWVQEHVNQICHCRGMTGLLSSRIELYPHQIEVVRRVLQDPEIRYLLADEVGLGKTIEAGVILRQLKLDHPSTRIGLFAPSPLMSQWRDELKQKFDLTDVVIQSHESLSKDNSFDVVILDEAHRLVATQSSSADQRTLFQQVTSLCHQARHLLLLSATPVLHHEEELLGLLHLLSPDAWPLNALDDLRQRLDLRRELGRLLLALPDAESRIALRRLLARAVEILPDDPTVQQCAPLIENRESTQESMREMADVLQVHLTETYRLHRR
;
A
#
# COMPACT_ATOMS: atom_id res chain seq x y z
N LYS A 1 27.49 21.85 -10.04
CA LYS A 1 27.14 23.25 -10.39
C LYS A 1 27.81 23.70 -11.69
N GLU A 2 29.12 23.47 -11.87
CA GLU A 2 29.86 23.88 -13.09
C GLU A 2 29.36 23.21 -14.37
N ARG A 3 28.97 21.92 -14.32
CA ARG A 3 28.47 21.16 -15.49
C ARG A 3 27.12 21.63 -16.01
N THR A 4 26.25 22.07 -15.09
CA THR A 4 24.94 22.63 -15.47
C THR A 4 25.10 23.97 -16.17
N VAL A 5 26.04 24.80 -15.74
CA VAL A 5 26.39 26.08 -16.35
C VAL A 5 26.93 25.85 -17.75
N THR A 6 27.85 24.88 -17.93
CA THR A 6 28.43 24.55 -19.26
C THR A 6 27.36 24.19 -20.30
N LEU A 7 26.33 23.42 -19.90
CA LEU A 7 25.21 23.07 -20.78
C LEU A 7 24.30 24.26 -21.10
N GLN A 8 24.07 25.14 -20.14
CA GLN A 8 23.26 26.35 -20.33
C GLN A 8 23.94 27.36 -21.21
N GLU A 9 25.27 27.50 -21.10
CA GLU A 9 26.07 28.43 -21.87
C GLU A 9 26.49 27.89 -23.26
N ARG A 10 26.08 26.65 -23.61
CA ARG A 10 26.47 25.94 -24.83
C ARG A 10 28.00 25.89 -25.05
N ALA A 11 28.78 25.89 -23.99
CA ALA A 11 30.22 25.74 -24.03
C ALA A 11 30.63 24.33 -24.49
N HIS A 12 31.72 24.24 -25.27
CA HIS A 12 32.25 22.96 -25.70
C HIS A 12 32.82 22.18 -24.51
N GLU A 13 32.41 20.94 -24.35
CA GLU A 13 32.95 20.06 -23.35
C GLU A 13 34.28 19.47 -23.77
N SER A 14 35.26 19.38 -22.89
CA SER A 14 36.50 18.68 -23.19
C SER A 14 36.28 17.18 -23.38
N PRO A 15 37.08 16.46 -24.19
CA PRO A 15 36.99 15.03 -24.36
C PRO A 15 37.05 14.28 -22.99
N PHE A 16 37.91 14.75 -22.09
CA PHE A 16 38.05 14.24 -20.76
C PHE A 16 36.76 14.38 -19.91
N ALA A 17 36.13 15.54 -19.95
CA ALA A 17 34.87 15.78 -19.26
C ALA A 17 33.73 14.92 -19.82
N PHE A 18 33.70 14.77 -21.17
CA PHE A 18 32.75 13.92 -21.86
C PHE A 18 32.88 12.43 -21.47
N GLU A 19 34.10 11.89 -21.52
CA GLU A 19 34.35 10.48 -21.15
C GLU A 19 33.98 10.17 -19.69
N HIS A 20 34.35 11.05 -18.76
CA HIS A 20 34.00 10.88 -17.36
C HIS A 20 32.49 11.00 -17.11
N ARG A 21 31.82 11.93 -17.78
CA ARG A 21 30.37 12.07 -17.73
C ARG A 21 29.67 10.86 -18.31
N PHE A 22 30.17 10.35 -19.45
CA PHE A 22 29.58 9.19 -20.13
C PHE A 22 29.63 7.95 -19.23
N ALA A 23 30.78 7.65 -18.63
CA ALA A 23 30.94 6.55 -17.71
C ALA A 23 29.99 6.70 -16.47
N TRP A 24 29.88 7.92 -15.94
CA TRP A 24 28.97 8.18 -14.82
C TRP A 24 27.50 8.02 -15.22
N VAL A 25 27.09 8.55 -16.38
CA VAL A 25 25.72 8.40 -16.90
C VAL A 25 25.39 6.95 -17.16
N GLN A 26 26.31 6.20 -17.75
CA GLN A 26 26.12 4.77 -18.03
C GLN A 26 25.96 3.97 -16.73
N GLU A 27 26.79 4.23 -15.72
CA GLU A 27 26.66 3.59 -14.41
C GLU A 27 25.32 3.96 -13.74
N HIS A 28 24.94 5.23 -13.79
CA HIS A 28 23.67 5.69 -13.24
C HIS A 28 22.45 5.05 -13.93
N VAL A 29 22.48 4.96 -15.27
CA VAL A 29 21.44 4.26 -16.04
C VAL A 29 21.40 2.78 -15.68
N ASN A 30 22.56 2.13 -15.56
CA ASN A 30 22.64 0.74 -15.14
C ASN A 30 22.01 0.53 -13.75
N GLN A 31 22.33 1.40 -12.79
CA GLN A 31 21.74 1.36 -11.45
C GLN A 31 20.22 1.52 -11.49
N ILE A 32 19.71 2.51 -12.26
CA ILE A 32 18.26 2.71 -12.44
C ILE A 32 17.62 1.45 -13.05
N CYS A 33 18.24 0.85 -14.06
CA CYS A 33 17.74 -0.38 -14.67
C CYS A 33 17.73 -1.56 -13.70
N HIS A 34 18.82 -1.76 -12.92
CA HIS A 34 18.92 -2.84 -11.96
C HIS A 34 17.91 -2.73 -10.81
N CYS A 35 17.67 -1.53 -10.29
CA CYS A 35 16.68 -1.29 -9.23
C CYS A 35 15.29 -0.97 -9.78
N ARG A 36 15.05 -1.12 -11.07
CA ARG A 36 13.76 -0.81 -11.74
C ARG A 36 13.22 0.59 -11.42
N GLY A 37 14.11 1.57 -11.36
CA GLY A 37 13.78 2.95 -11.07
C GLY A 37 13.73 3.31 -9.57
N MET A 38 13.86 2.35 -8.66
CA MET A 38 13.84 2.59 -7.21
C MET A 38 15.22 2.99 -6.66
N THR A 39 15.76 4.13 -7.15
CA THR A 39 17.08 4.63 -6.71
C THR A 39 17.13 5.01 -5.24
N GLY A 40 15.98 5.29 -4.62
CA GLY A 40 15.83 5.51 -3.19
C GLY A 40 16.33 4.35 -2.34
N LEU A 41 16.16 3.10 -2.82
CA LEU A 41 16.69 1.90 -2.15
C LEU A 41 18.23 1.93 -2.07
N LEU A 42 18.89 2.25 -3.20
CA LEU A 42 20.35 2.26 -3.27
C LEU A 42 21.00 3.40 -2.48
N SER A 43 20.27 4.51 -2.33
CA SER A 43 20.76 5.69 -1.60
C SER A 43 20.46 5.64 -0.09
N SER A 44 19.79 4.59 0.38
CA SER A 44 19.42 4.41 1.78
C SER A 44 20.43 3.52 2.51
N ARG A 45 20.67 3.83 3.80
CA ARG A 45 21.58 3.07 4.67
C ARG A 45 20.82 2.06 5.51
N ILE A 46 20.22 1.06 4.84
CA ILE A 46 19.34 0.07 5.44
C ILE A 46 19.66 -1.33 4.95
N GLU A 47 19.34 -2.32 5.77
CA GLU A 47 19.17 -3.71 5.33
C GLU A 47 17.77 -3.88 4.75
N LEU A 48 17.68 -4.47 3.56
CA LEU A 48 16.42 -4.66 2.86
C LEU A 48 15.98 -6.12 2.90
N TYR A 49 14.73 -6.33 3.28
CA TYR A 49 14.10 -7.64 3.20
C TYR A 49 13.23 -7.74 1.93
N PRO A 50 13.13 -8.93 1.30
CA PRO A 50 12.39 -9.12 0.04
C PRO A 50 10.93 -8.62 0.11
N HIS A 51 10.24 -8.82 1.22
CA HIS A 51 8.85 -8.35 1.40
C HIS A 51 8.75 -6.83 1.39
N GLN A 52 9.69 -6.11 2.01
CA GLN A 52 9.74 -4.65 2.03
C GLN A 52 9.97 -4.08 0.62
N ILE A 53 10.88 -4.70 -0.14
CA ILE A 53 11.14 -4.32 -1.54
C ILE A 53 9.86 -4.44 -2.38
N GLU A 54 9.11 -5.52 -2.20
CA GLU A 54 7.86 -5.75 -2.94
C GLU A 54 6.79 -4.73 -2.58
N VAL A 55 6.65 -4.36 -1.30
CA VAL A 55 5.73 -3.31 -0.84
C VAL A 55 6.12 -1.97 -1.47
N VAL A 56 7.39 -1.56 -1.34
CA VAL A 56 7.89 -0.30 -1.90
C VAL A 56 7.70 -0.26 -3.42
N ARG A 57 8.06 -1.36 -4.12
CA ARG A 57 7.87 -1.46 -5.57
C ARG A 57 6.43 -1.26 -5.98
N ARG A 58 5.48 -1.89 -5.28
CA ARG A 58 4.05 -1.78 -5.56
C ARG A 58 3.55 -0.36 -5.35
N VAL A 59 3.93 0.26 -4.24
CA VAL A 59 3.52 1.62 -3.90
C VAL A 59 4.04 2.65 -4.91
N LEU A 60 5.31 2.52 -5.32
CA LEU A 60 5.94 3.45 -6.27
C LEU A 60 5.50 3.25 -7.73
N GLN A 61 4.79 2.17 -8.05
CA GLN A 61 4.21 1.98 -9.38
C GLN A 61 2.94 2.82 -9.61
N ASP A 62 2.28 3.25 -8.54
CA ASP A 62 1.08 4.08 -8.66
C ASP A 62 1.46 5.57 -8.76
N PRO A 63 0.89 6.31 -9.73
CA PRO A 63 1.15 7.74 -9.92
C PRO A 63 0.61 8.59 -8.77
N GLU A 64 -0.41 8.10 -8.06
CA GLU A 64 -0.97 8.67 -6.85
C GLU A 64 -0.88 7.65 -5.72
N ILE A 65 0.06 7.91 -4.82
CA ILE A 65 0.33 7.01 -3.70
C ILE A 65 -0.68 7.29 -2.59
N ARG A 66 -1.65 6.37 -2.40
CA ARG A 66 -2.61 6.42 -1.29
C ARG A 66 -2.74 5.02 -0.70
N TYR A 67 -1.94 4.73 0.33
CA TYR A 67 -1.78 3.39 0.87
C TYR A 67 -1.90 3.33 2.39
N LEU A 68 -2.46 2.23 2.88
CA LEU A 68 -2.39 1.79 4.26
C LEU A 68 -1.33 0.69 4.36
N LEU A 69 -0.25 0.94 5.07
CA LEU A 69 0.75 -0.05 5.45
C LEU A 69 0.36 -0.62 6.82
N ALA A 70 -0.29 -1.78 6.80
CA ALA A 70 -0.91 -2.40 7.98
C ALA A 70 -0.23 -3.73 8.30
N ASP A 71 1.06 -3.67 8.65
CA ASP A 71 1.84 -4.84 9.05
C ASP A 71 2.00 -4.90 10.58
N GLU A 72 2.35 -6.07 11.10
CA GLU A 72 2.67 -6.24 12.52
C GLU A 72 3.80 -5.31 12.97
N VAL A 73 3.85 -5.05 14.28
CA VAL A 73 4.93 -4.26 14.89
C VAL A 73 6.26 -4.93 14.60
N GLY A 74 7.25 -4.15 14.15
CA GLY A 74 8.61 -4.63 13.91
C GLY A 74 8.89 -5.13 12.49
N LEU A 75 7.91 -5.25 11.58
CA LEU A 75 8.14 -5.66 10.19
C LEU A 75 8.75 -4.56 9.30
N GLY A 76 8.98 -3.37 9.86
CA GLY A 76 9.74 -2.33 9.19
C GLY A 76 8.94 -1.32 8.39
N LYS A 77 7.68 -1.02 8.76
CA LYS A 77 6.85 0.03 8.13
C LYS A 77 7.58 1.38 8.01
N THR A 78 8.35 1.76 9.03
CA THR A 78 9.20 2.96 9.02
C THR A 78 10.24 2.90 7.90
N ILE A 79 10.82 1.72 7.65
CA ILE A 79 11.79 1.51 6.58
C ILE A 79 11.10 1.64 5.21
N GLU A 80 9.97 0.98 5.01
CA GLU A 80 9.19 1.08 3.77
C GLU A 80 8.78 2.53 3.48
N ALA A 81 8.20 3.20 4.46
CA ALA A 81 7.83 4.61 4.34
C ALA A 81 9.05 5.50 4.04
N GLY A 82 10.16 5.30 4.74
CA GLY A 82 11.39 6.06 4.54
C GLY A 82 11.96 5.91 3.12
N VAL A 83 11.96 4.70 2.57
CA VAL A 83 12.39 4.46 1.17
C VAL A 83 11.46 5.14 0.18
N ILE A 84 10.13 5.05 0.38
CA ILE A 84 9.14 5.72 -0.48
C ILE A 84 9.37 7.24 -0.46
N LEU A 85 9.55 7.83 0.73
CA LEU A 85 9.84 9.25 0.87
C LEU A 85 11.15 9.65 0.20
N ARG A 86 12.19 8.85 0.37
CA ARG A 86 13.49 9.07 -0.27
C ARG A 86 13.36 9.07 -1.79
N GLN A 87 12.61 8.12 -2.36
CA GLN A 87 12.35 8.07 -3.79
C GLN A 87 11.60 9.31 -4.28
N LEU A 88 10.50 9.68 -3.60
CA LEU A 88 9.72 10.87 -3.97
C LEU A 88 10.57 12.16 -3.93
N LYS A 89 11.48 12.28 -2.98
CA LYS A 89 12.41 13.42 -2.90
C LYS A 89 13.49 13.40 -3.98
N LEU A 90 13.95 12.23 -4.39
CA LEU A 90 14.89 12.09 -5.50
C LEU A 90 14.24 12.48 -6.84
N ASP A 91 13.00 12.04 -7.05
CA ASP A 91 12.25 12.33 -8.26
C ASP A 91 11.80 13.80 -8.32
N HIS A 92 11.37 14.34 -7.18
CA HIS A 92 10.87 15.71 -7.03
C HIS A 92 11.44 16.39 -5.78
N PRO A 93 12.61 17.03 -5.86
CA PRO A 93 13.31 17.63 -4.69
C PRO A 93 12.50 18.70 -3.95
N SER A 94 11.58 19.39 -4.63
CA SER A 94 10.72 20.42 -4.03
C SER A 94 9.50 19.88 -3.27
N THR A 95 9.26 18.57 -3.27
CA THR A 95 8.12 17.92 -2.61
C THR A 95 8.07 18.28 -1.12
N ARG A 96 6.96 18.81 -0.66
CA ARG A 96 6.73 19.12 0.76
C ARG A 96 6.13 17.92 1.46
N ILE A 97 6.84 17.39 2.46
CA ILE A 97 6.45 16.20 3.20
C ILE A 97 6.07 16.57 4.63
N GLY A 98 4.84 16.20 5.03
CA GLY A 98 4.37 16.26 6.41
C GLY A 98 4.24 14.86 7.01
N LEU A 99 4.89 14.62 8.15
CA LEU A 99 4.79 13.40 8.91
C LEU A 99 4.18 13.70 10.27
N PHE A 100 3.11 13.01 10.58
CA PHE A 100 2.36 13.15 11.82
C PHE A 100 2.44 11.84 12.60
N ALA A 101 2.98 11.90 13.80
CA ALA A 101 3.21 10.73 14.64
C ALA A 101 2.84 11.03 16.11
N PRO A 102 2.63 10.01 16.94
CA PRO A 102 2.54 10.20 18.39
C PRO A 102 3.78 10.93 18.93
N SER A 103 3.60 11.89 19.86
CA SER A 103 4.68 12.71 20.40
C SER A 103 5.95 11.91 20.81
N PRO A 104 5.85 10.73 21.45
CA PRO A 104 7.03 9.93 21.83
C PRO A 104 7.83 9.39 20.62
N LEU A 105 7.21 9.23 19.45
CA LEU A 105 7.87 8.68 18.27
C LEU A 105 8.53 9.74 17.37
N MET A 106 8.26 11.02 17.59
CA MET A 106 8.76 12.10 16.73
C MET A 106 10.30 12.19 16.68
N SER A 107 10.98 11.99 17.82
CA SER A 107 12.45 11.98 17.86
C SER A 107 13.01 10.79 17.09
N GLN A 108 12.43 9.61 17.27
CA GLN A 108 12.82 8.41 16.54
C GLN A 108 12.67 8.61 15.03
N TRP A 109 11.54 9.14 14.57
CA TRP A 109 11.31 9.45 13.16
C TRP A 109 12.35 10.40 12.59
N ARG A 110 12.68 11.47 13.34
CA ARG A 110 13.68 12.45 12.91
C ARG A 110 15.07 11.83 12.75
N ASP A 111 15.46 10.99 13.70
CA ASP A 111 16.75 10.32 13.69
C ASP A 111 16.82 9.29 12.57
N GLU A 112 15.79 8.47 12.39
CA GLU A 112 15.74 7.46 11.33
C GLU A 112 15.74 8.08 9.93
N LEU A 113 14.92 9.09 9.69
CA LEU A 113 14.87 9.77 8.39
C LEU A 113 16.21 10.41 8.04
N LYS A 114 16.88 11.02 9.01
CA LYS A 114 18.20 11.63 8.82
C LYS A 114 19.29 10.58 8.60
N GLN A 115 19.37 9.57 9.46
CA GLN A 115 20.50 8.62 9.46
C GLN A 115 20.41 7.61 8.35
N LYS A 116 19.20 7.08 8.08
CA LYS A 116 18.98 5.98 7.15
C LYS A 116 18.67 6.49 5.73
N PHE A 117 17.98 7.62 5.60
CA PHE A 117 17.44 8.10 4.33
C PHE A 117 17.98 9.45 3.87
N ASP A 118 18.82 10.09 4.67
CA ASP A 118 19.35 11.43 4.39
C ASP A 118 18.23 12.46 4.09
N LEU A 119 17.14 12.38 4.84
CA LEU A 119 15.99 13.28 4.76
C LEU A 119 15.97 14.19 6.01
N THR A 120 16.22 15.48 5.79
CA THR A 120 16.30 16.50 6.88
C THR A 120 15.21 17.57 6.76
N ASP A 121 14.52 17.65 5.66
CA ASP A 121 13.53 18.67 5.32
C ASP A 121 12.07 18.16 5.41
N VAL A 122 11.86 17.06 6.12
CA VAL A 122 10.52 16.53 6.43
C VAL A 122 9.98 17.27 7.67
N VAL A 123 8.78 17.83 7.56
CA VAL A 123 8.08 18.48 8.68
C VAL A 123 7.45 17.40 9.56
N ILE A 124 7.98 17.22 10.77
CA ILE A 124 7.49 16.22 11.73
C ILE A 124 6.71 16.91 12.83
N GLN A 125 5.45 16.53 12.99
CA GLN A 125 4.52 17.11 13.97
C GLN A 125 3.81 16.02 14.78
N SER A 126 3.33 16.38 15.97
CA SER A 126 2.48 15.48 16.74
C SER A 126 1.05 15.48 16.21
N HIS A 127 0.31 14.43 16.53
CA HIS A 127 -1.11 14.32 16.19
C HIS A 127 -1.96 15.47 16.74
N GLU A 128 -1.55 16.04 17.89
CA GLU A 128 -2.24 17.14 18.54
C GLU A 128 -1.92 18.51 17.92
N SER A 129 -0.86 18.59 17.10
CA SER A 129 -0.37 19.85 16.50
C SER A 129 -0.88 20.06 15.07
N LEU A 130 -1.89 19.32 14.64
CA LEU A 130 -2.48 19.46 13.31
C LEU A 130 -3.05 20.85 13.12
N SER A 131 -2.40 21.67 12.28
CA SER A 131 -2.88 23.01 11.92
C SER A 131 -3.48 23.02 10.51
N LYS A 132 -4.51 23.86 10.30
CA LYS A 132 -5.24 23.96 9.03
C LYS A 132 -4.42 24.57 7.89
N ASP A 133 -3.31 25.22 8.18
CA ASP A 133 -2.55 26.03 7.21
C ASP A 133 -1.39 25.31 6.52
N ASN A 134 -1.21 24.03 6.75
CA ASN A 134 -0.11 23.27 6.19
C ASN A 134 -0.56 22.49 4.94
N SER A 135 -0.22 23.00 3.75
CA SER A 135 -0.33 22.22 2.51
C SER A 135 0.92 21.37 2.33
N PHE A 136 0.75 20.06 2.22
CA PHE A 136 1.80 19.09 1.92
C PHE A 136 1.46 18.34 0.64
N ASP A 137 2.49 18.02 -0.16
CA ASP A 137 2.32 17.15 -1.32
C ASP A 137 2.19 15.69 -0.89
N VAL A 138 2.90 15.33 0.20
CA VAL A 138 2.91 14.00 0.80
C VAL A 138 2.56 14.11 2.28
N VAL A 139 1.59 13.34 2.73
CA VAL A 139 1.23 13.20 4.14
C VAL A 139 1.46 11.77 4.59
N ILE A 140 2.14 11.63 5.74
CA ILE A 140 2.30 10.36 6.44
C ILE A 140 1.63 10.47 7.80
N LEU A 141 0.77 9.51 8.12
CA LEU A 141 0.17 9.38 9.45
C LEU A 141 0.67 8.08 10.08
N ASP A 142 1.53 8.19 11.09
CA ASP A 142 1.95 7.04 11.87
C ASP A 142 0.96 6.75 12.99
N GLU A 143 0.74 5.45 13.31
CA GLU A 143 -0.32 5.00 14.20
C GLU A 143 -1.69 5.60 13.84
N ALA A 144 -2.01 5.60 12.55
CA ALA A 144 -3.15 6.28 11.97
C ALA A 144 -4.51 5.86 12.59
N HIS A 145 -4.62 4.63 13.11
CA HIS A 145 -5.81 4.14 13.80
C HIS A 145 -6.22 5.01 15.00
N ARG A 146 -5.25 5.66 15.67
CA ARG A 146 -5.53 6.56 16.81
C ARG A 146 -6.22 7.85 16.41
N LEU A 147 -6.15 8.21 15.14
CA LEU A 147 -6.74 9.45 14.60
C LEU A 147 -8.18 9.25 14.12
N VAL A 148 -8.62 8.01 13.96
CA VAL A 148 -9.97 7.69 13.50
C VAL A 148 -10.98 7.91 14.63
N ALA A 149 -12.09 8.56 14.29
CA ALA A 149 -13.25 8.67 15.18
C ALA A 149 -14.27 7.58 14.86
N THR A 150 -14.77 6.92 15.92
CA THR A 150 -15.84 5.94 15.88
C THR A 150 -17.14 6.56 16.45
N GLN A 151 -18.23 5.81 16.43
CA GLN A 151 -19.50 6.27 17.02
C GLN A 151 -19.36 6.59 18.51
N SER A 152 -18.51 5.90 19.24
CA SER A 152 -18.24 6.09 20.67
C SER A 152 -17.25 7.23 20.99
N SER A 153 -16.66 7.87 19.98
CA SER A 153 -15.63 8.89 20.15
C SER A 153 -16.16 10.19 20.74
N SER A 154 -15.30 10.90 21.51
CA SER A 154 -15.59 12.21 22.06
C SER A 154 -15.76 13.28 20.97
N ALA A 155 -16.32 14.44 21.33
CA ALA A 155 -16.45 15.57 20.40
C ALA A 155 -15.08 16.06 19.91
N ASP A 156 -14.08 16.11 20.78
CA ASP A 156 -12.71 16.52 20.44
C ASP A 156 -12.07 15.55 19.44
N GLN A 157 -12.26 14.26 19.64
CA GLN A 157 -11.74 13.22 18.72
C GLN A 157 -12.41 13.30 17.35
N ARG A 158 -13.71 13.57 17.28
CA ARG A 158 -14.42 13.80 16.02
C ARG A 158 -13.91 15.05 15.29
N THR A 159 -13.65 16.11 16.04
CA THR A 159 -13.09 17.36 15.48
C THR A 159 -11.68 17.12 14.92
N LEU A 160 -10.84 16.39 15.68
CA LEU A 160 -9.52 16.00 15.21
C LEU A 160 -9.58 15.14 13.92
N PHE A 161 -10.47 14.16 13.90
CA PHE A 161 -10.67 13.31 12.71
C PHE A 161 -11.11 14.13 11.48
N GLN A 162 -11.98 15.12 11.64
CA GLN A 162 -12.35 16.03 10.55
C GLN A 162 -11.16 16.84 10.03
N GLN A 163 -10.29 17.32 10.92
CA GLN A 163 -9.07 18.03 10.53
C GLN A 163 -8.11 17.13 9.76
N VAL A 164 -7.89 15.91 10.27
CA VAL A 164 -7.09 14.87 9.59
C VAL A 164 -7.66 14.54 8.23
N THR A 165 -8.97 14.36 8.13
CA THR A 165 -9.65 14.09 6.86
C THR A 165 -9.38 15.19 5.84
N SER A 166 -9.53 16.46 6.24
CA SER A 166 -9.24 17.59 5.37
C SER A 166 -7.78 17.62 4.90
N LEU A 167 -6.83 17.35 5.80
CA LEU A 167 -5.40 17.27 5.48
C LEU A 167 -5.11 16.14 4.47
N CYS A 168 -5.66 14.95 4.72
CA CYS A 168 -5.47 13.79 3.86
C CYS A 168 -6.04 13.99 2.45
N HIS A 169 -7.17 14.68 2.34
CA HIS A 169 -7.80 14.91 1.04
C HIS A 169 -7.09 15.99 0.22
N GLN A 170 -6.40 16.93 0.85
CA GLN A 170 -5.60 17.94 0.16
C GLN A 170 -4.27 17.42 -0.34
N ALA A 171 -3.73 16.39 0.30
CA ALA A 171 -2.46 15.78 -0.08
C ALA A 171 -2.60 14.92 -1.34
N ARG A 172 -1.64 15.08 -2.26
CA ARG A 172 -1.55 14.24 -3.46
C ARG A 172 -1.20 12.80 -3.11
N HIS A 173 -0.26 12.62 -2.19
CA HIS A 173 0.19 11.30 -1.74
C HIS A 173 -0.08 11.13 -0.25
N LEU A 174 -0.57 9.98 0.14
CA LEU A 174 -0.95 9.66 1.50
C LEU A 174 -0.45 8.26 1.89
N LEU A 175 0.32 8.19 2.96
CA LEU A 175 0.71 6.94 3.60
C LEU A 175 0.15 6.87 5.01
N LEU A 176 -0.71 5.93 5.26
CA LEU A 176 -1.20 5.58 6.59
C LEU A 176 -0.40 4.39 7.11
N LEU A 177 0.19 4.52 8.29
CA LEU A 177 0.91 3.44 8.97
C LEU A 177 0.10 3.02 10.18
N SER A 178 -0.14 1.73 10.33
CA SER A 178 -0.84 1.18 11.49
C SER A 178 -0.24 -0.16 11.90
N ALA A 179 -0.01 -0.33 13.19
CA ALA A 179 0.57 -1.54 13.77
C ALA A 179 -0.49 -2.54 14.23
N THR A 180 -1.75 -2.12 14.34
CA THR A 180 -2.83 -2.99 14.78
C THR A 180 -3.43 -3.70 13.57
N PRO A 181 -3.70 -5.02 13.68
CA PRO A 181 -4.54 -5.69 12.71
C PRO A 181 -5.93 -5.06 12.79
N VAL A 182 -6.22 -4.18 11.85
CA VAL A 182 -7.46 -3.39 11.71
C VAL A 182 -8.69 -4.31 11.53
N LEU A 183 -8.46 -5.62 11.45
CA LEU A 183 -9.47 -6.65 11.18
C LEU A 183 -10.48 -6.87 12.32
N HIS A 184 -10.23 -6.31 13.51
CA HIS A 184 -11.11 -6.49 14.67
C HIS A 184 -11.98 -5.26 14.98
N HIS A 185 -11.72 -4.12 14.33
CA HIS A 185 -12.44 -2.87 14.56
C HIS A 185 -12.90 -2.30 13.22
N GLU A 186 -14.05 -2.75 12.74
CA GLU A 186 -14.56 -2.42 11.40
C GLU A 186 -14.82 -0.92 11.21
N GLU A 187 -15.24 -0.22 12.26
CA GLU A 187 -15.40 1.23 12.24
C GLU A 187 -14.06 1.96 12.06
N GLU A 188 -13.00 1.50 12.73
CA GLU A 188 -11.65 2.07 12.56
C GLU A 188 -11.12 1.81 11.16
N LEU A 189 -11.33 0.60 10.63
CA LEU A 189 -10.95 0.26 9.26
C LEU A 189 -11.68 1.15 8.26
N LEU A 190 -13.00 1.35 8.43
CA LEU A 190 -13.78 2.23 7.57
C LEU A 190 -13.23 3.66 7.62
N GLY A 191 -12.90 4.16 8.80
CA GLY A 191 -12.29 5.48 8.94
C GLY A 191 -10.95 5.61 8.22
N LEU A 192 -10.06 4.60 8.31
CA LEU A 192 -8.80 4.59 7.58
C LEU A 192 -9.00 4.51 6.05
N LEU A 193 -9.94 3.69 5.59
CA LEU A 193 -10.30 3.62 4.17
C LEU A 193 -10.91 4.92 3.66
N HIS A 194 -11.72 5.60 4.48
CA HIS A 194 -12.26 6.92 4.18
C HIS A 194 -11.15 7.97 4.00
N LEU A 195 -10.13 7.97 4.85
CA LEU A 195 -8.97 8.86 4.68
C LEU A 195 -8.24 8.62 3.35
N LEU A 196 -8.16 7.37 2.90
CA LEU A 196 -7.53 7.01 1.62
C LEU A 196 -8.39 7.40 0.42
N SER A 197 -9.68 7.11 0.46
CA SER A 197 -10.61 7.32 -0.66
C SER A 197 -12.03 7.56 -0.15
N PRO A 198 -12.41 8.82 0.11
CA PRO A 198 -13.71 9.16 0.70
C PRO A 198 -14.88 8.79 -0.20
N ASP A 199 -14.72 8.92 -1.52
CA ASP A 199 -15.76 8.60 -2.50
C ASP A 199 -16.04 7.09 -2.57
N ALA A 200 -15.00 6.28 -2.45
CA ALA A 200 -15.13 4.82 -2.45
C ALA A 200 -15.61 4.27 -1.10
N TRP A 201 -15.29 4.97 0.00
CA TRP A 201 -15.56 4.53 1.37
C TRP A 201 -16.18 5.67 2.20
N PRO A 202 -17.42 6.06 1.93
CA PRO A 202 -18.12 7.04 2.76
C PRO A 202 -18.35 6.47 4.17
N LEU A 203 -18.35 7.34 5.19
CA LEU A 203 -18.43 6.92 6.61
C LEU A 203 -19.73 6.19 6.99
N ASN A 204 -20.75 6.28 6.16
CA ASN A 204 -22.00 5.54 6.33
C ASN A 204 -22.00 4.14 5.66
N ALA A 205 -20.90 3.72 5.03
CA ALA A 205 -20.79 2.43 4.32
C ALA A 205 -20.31 1.28 5.21
N LEU A 206 -20.59 1.32 6.52
CA LEU A 206 -20.11 0.30 7.46
C LEU A 206 -20.69 -1.10 7.15
N ASP A 207 -21.96 -1.17 6.78
CA ASP A 207 -22.60 -2.44 6.46
C ASP A 207 -22.08 -3.03 5.13
N ASP A 208 -21.79 -2.19 4.15
CA ASP A 208 -21.14 -2.62 2.90
C ASP A 208 -19.72 -3.15 3.17
N LEU A 209 -18.97 -2.48 4.05
CA LEU A 209 -17.65 -2.95 4.47
C LEU A 209 -17.75 -4.32 5.16
N ARG A 210 -18.68 -4.50 6.07
CA ARG A 210 -18.93 -5.78 6.76
C ARG A 210 -19.21 -6.90 5.77
N GLN A 211 -20.13 -6.68 4.84
CA GLN A 211 -20.46 -7.65 3.81
C GLN A 211 -19.21 -8.04 2.98
N ARG A 212 -18.38 -7.07 2.59
CA ARG A 212 -17.14 -7.33 1.84
C ARG A 212 -16.11 -8.10 2.69
N LEU A 213 -15.99 -7.80 3.97
CA LEU A 213 -15.10 -8.52 4.89
C LEU A 213 -15.55 -9.96 5.12
N ASP A 214 -16.86 -10.19 5.29
CA ASP A 214 -17.42 -11.53 5.44
C ASP A 214 -17.25 -12.35 4.17
N LEU A 215 -17.57 -11.77 3.01
CA LEU A 215 -17.30 -12.38 1.71
C LEU A 215 -15.82 -12.79 1.59
N ARG A 216 -14.91 -11.91 1.94
CA ARG A 216 -13.48 -12.20 1.90
C ARG A 216 -13.07 -13.33 2.85
N ARG A 217 -13.60 -13.36 4.07
CA ARG A 217 -13.34 -14.46 5.03
C ARG A 217 -13.80 -15.80 4.46
N GLU A 218 -14.98 -15.83 3.83
CA GLU A 218 -15.51 -17.02 3.19
C GLU A 218 -14.66 -17.46 2.00
N LEU A 219 -14.29 -16.53 1.11
CA LEU A 219 -13.41 -16.81 -0.01
C LEU A 219 -12.02 -17.27 0.45
N GLY A 220 -11.47 -16.68 1.52
CA GLY A 220 -10.21 -17.11 2.11
C GLY A 220 -10.26 -18.55 2.62
N ARG A 221 -11.34 -18.94 3.32
CA ARG A 221 -11.56 -20.32 3.76
C ARG A 221 -11.67 -21.29 2.58
N LEU A 222 -12.40 -20.89 1.53
CA LEU A 222 -12.52 -21.66 0.32
C LEU A 222 -11.16 -21.87 -0.36
N LEU A 223 -10.40 -20.80 -0.55
CA LEU A 223 -9.06 -20.85 -1.17
C LEU A 223 -8.08 -21.74 -0.41
N LEU A 224 -8.13 -21.74 0.92
CA LEU A 224 -7.29 -22.60 1.76
C LEU A 224 -7.70 -24.07 1.69
N ALA A 225 -8.98 -24.35 1.48
CA ALA A 225 -9.51 -25.72 1.42
C ALA A 225 -9.38 -26.39 0.05
N LEU A 226 -9.32 -25.61 -1.04
CA LEU A 226 -9.25 -26.13 -2.42
C LEU A 226 -8.02 -27.02 -2.68
N PRO A 227 -6.77 -26.65 -2.27
CA PRO A 227 -5.60 -27.49 -2.49
C PRO A 227 -5.68 -28.84 -1.77
N ASP A 228 -6.26 -28.88 -0.58
CA ASP A 228 -6.32 -30.06 0.29
C ASP A 228 -7.48 -31.01 -0.05
N ALA A 229 -8.31 -30.66 -1.02
CA ALA A 229 -9.48 -31.46 -1.40
C ALA A 229 -9.07 -32.64 -2.29
N GLU A 230 -8.79 -33.80 -1.68
CA GLU A 230 -8.36 -35.01 -2.40
C GLU A 230 -9.53 -35.87 -2.90
N SER A 231 -10.74 -35.71 -2.37
CA SER A 231 -11.88 -36.55 -2.76
C SER A 231 -12.88 -35.80 -3.65
N ARG A 232 -13.52 -36.54 -4.55
CA ARG A 232 -14.61 -36.02 -5.41
C ARG A 232 -15.72 -35.34 -4.59
N ILE A 233 -16.06 -35.91 -3.43
CA ILE A 233 -17.12 -35.34 -2.56
C ILE A 233 -16.67 -33.99 -1.98
N ALA A 234 -15.40 -33.88 -1.55
CA ALA A 234 -14.84 -32.63 -1.02
C ALA A 234 -14.79 -31.54 -2.11
N LEU A 235 -14.26 -31.87 -3.29
CA LEU A 235 -14.22 -30.94 -4.42
C LEU A 235 -15.63 -30.46 -4.79
N ARG A 236 -16.60 -31.37 -4.94
CA ARG A 236 -17.99 -31.01 -5.25
C ARG A 236 -18.58 -30.04 -4.22
N ARG A 237 -18.32 -30.26 -2.93
CA ARG A 237 -18.81 -29.40 -1.84
C ARG A 237 -18.17 -27.99 -1.92
N LEU A 238 -16.87 -27.91 -2.20
CA LEU A 238 -16.17 -26.63 -2.31
C LEU A 238 -16.61 -25.85 -3.57
N LEU A 239 -16.76 -26.52 -4.71
CA LEU A 239 -17.28 -25.87 -5.92
C LEU A 239 -18.73 -25.39 -5.72
N ALA A 240 -19.58 -26.18 -5.06
CA ALA A 240 -20.94 -25.75 -4.72
C ALA A 240 -20.92 -24.51 -3.78
N ARG A 241 -20.01 -24.52 -2.80
CA ARG A 241 -19.86 -23.36 -1.91
C ARG A 241 -19.40 -22.11 -2.66
N ALA A 242 -18.51 -22.24 -3.67
CA ALA A 242 -18.12 -21.12 -4.51
C ALA A 242 -19.31 -20.50 -5.25
N VAL A 243 -20.18 -21.32 -5.82
CA VAL A 243 -21.41 -20.86 -6.52
C VAL A 243 -22.38 -20.17 -5.56
N GLU A 244 -22.52 -20.64 -4.33
CA GLU A 244 -23.34 -19.98 -3.31
C GLU A 244 -22.80 -18.60 -2.92
N ILE A 245 -21.46 -18.47 -2.78
CA ILE A 245 -20.81 -17.22 -2.37
C ILE A 245 -20.83 -16.19 -3.50
N LEU A 246 -20.62 -16.62 -4.75
CA LEU A 246 -20.46 -15.77 -5.94
C LEU A 246 -21.38 -16.22 -7.08
N PRO A 247 -22.70 -16.12 -6.93
CA PRO A 247 -23.65 -16.64 -7.91
C PRO A 247 -23.57 -15.92 -9.27
N ASP A 248 -23.12 -14.66 -9.29
CA ASP A 248 -23.07 -13.83 -10.50
C ASP A 248 -21.70 -13.83 -11.19
N ASP A 249 -20.69 -14.54 -10.65
CA ASP A 249 -19.37 -14.60 -11.25
C ASP A 249 -19.31 -15.59 -12.41
N PRO A 250 -18.95 -15.15 -13.63
CA PRO A 250 -18.99 -16.01 -14.83
C PRO A 250 -18.06 -17.23 -14.73
N THR A 251 -16.91 -17.10 -14.07
CA THR A 251 -15.97 -18.22 -13.89
C THR A 251 -16.49 -19.21 -12.87
N VAL A 252 -17.08 -18.72 -11.78
CA VAL A 252 -17.69 -19.55 -10.75
C VAL A 252 -18.93 -20.30 -11.30
N GLN A 253 -19.72 -19.68 -12.15
CA GLN A 253 -20.87 -20.33 -12.79
C GLN A 253 -20.48 -21.56 -13.63
N GLN A 254 -19.26 -21.65 -14.15
CA GLN A 254 -18.76 -22.84 -14.85
C GLN A 254 -18.66 -24.07 -13.93
N CYS A 255 -18.70 -23.89 -12.62
CA CYS A 255 -18.74 -24.99 -11.67
C CYS A 255 -20.11 -25.69 -11.63
N ALA A 256 -21.20 -24.98 -11.93
CA ALA A 256 -22.57 -25.51 -11.79
C ALA A 256 -22.84 -26.81 -12.59
N PRO A 257 -22.47 -26.94 -13.88
CA PRO A 257 -22.64 -28.16 -14.63
C PRO A 257 -21.88 -29.38 -14.03
N LEU A 258 -20.69 -29.12 -13.46
CA LEU A 258 -19.90 -30.18 -12.83
C LEU A 258 -20.49 -30.65 -11.51
N ILE A 259 -21.20 -29.77 -10.81
CA ILE A 259 -21.86 -30.07 -9.53
C ILE A 259 -23.15 -30.86 -9.80
N GLU A 260 -23.94 -30.49 -10.82
CA GLU A 260 -25.21 -31.10 -11.17
C GLU A 260 -25.02 -32.49 -11.77
N ASN A 261 -23.99 -32.65 -12.60
CA ASN A 261 -23.72 -33.93 -13.24
C ASN A 261 -23.12 -34.95 -12.25
N ARG A 262 -23.85 -35.99 -11.94
CA ARG A 262 -23.42 -37.08 -11.05
C ARG A 262 -22.26 -37.90 -11.59
N GLU A 263 -22.02 -37.87 -12.89
CA GLU A 263 -20.96 -38.63 -13.58
C GLU A 263 -19.66 -37.83 -13.75
N SER A 264 -19.64 -36.55 -13.35
CA SER A 264 -18.43 -35.71 -13.39
C SER A 264 -17.26 -36.41 -12.68
N THR A 265 -16.13 -36.50 -13.36
CA THR A 265 -14.94 -37.16 -12.82
C THR A 265 -14.27 -36.33 -11.73
N GLN A 266 -13.47 -36.97 -10.89
CA GLN A 266 -12.66 -36.26 -9.91
C GLN A 266 -11.66 -35.33 -10.59
N GLU A 267 -11.09 -35.76 -11.71
CA GLU A 267 -10.12 -35.00 -12.51
C GLU A 267 -10.72 -33.69 -13.05
N SER A 268 -11.92 -33.73 -13.67
CA SER A 268 -12.59 -32.54 -14.18
C SER A 268 -12.96 -31.54 -13.06
N MET A 269 -13.32 -32.03 -11.88
CA MET A 269 -13.56 -31.17 -10.70
C MET A 269 -12.27 -30.58 -10.16
N ARG A 270 -11.15 -31.29 -10.22
CA ARG A 270 -9.84 -30.79 -9.79
C ARG A 270 -9.34 -29.69 -10.70
N GLU A 271 -9.40 -29.91 -12.02
CA GLU A 271 -9.05 -28.87 -13.01
C GLU A 271 -9.87 -27.59 -12.79
N MET A 272 -11.16 -27.72 -12.54
CA MET A 272 -12.00 -26.55 -12.26
C MET A 272 -11.65 -25.89 -10.93
N ALA A 273 -11.29 -26.67 -9.91
CA ALA A 273 -10.83 -26.12 -8.61
C ALA A 273 -9.53 -25.32 -8.77
N ASP A 274 -8.59 -25.77 -9.60
CA ASP A 274 -7.35 -25.07 -9.88
C ASP A 274 -7.60 -23.75 -10.65
N VAL A 275 -8.48 -23.77 -11.65
CA VAL A 275 -8.93 -22.57 -12.37
C VAL A 275 -9.59 -21.59 -11.39
N LEU A 276 -10.48 -22.08 -10.55
CA LEU A 276 -11.17 -21.27 -9.54
C LEU A 276 -10.20 -20.64 -8.54
N GLN A 277 -9.20 -21.40 -8.09
CA GLN A 277 -8.18 -20.90 -7.16
C GLN A 277 -7.40 -19.72 -7.76
N VAL A 278 -6.97 -19.83 -9.01
CA VAL A 278 -6.27 -18.73 -9.72
C VAL A 278 -7.20 -17.53 -9.88
N HIS A 279 -8.42 -17.76 -10.38
CA HIS A 279 -9.41 -16.70 -10.60
C HIS A 279 -9.74 -15.93 -9.31
N LEU A 280 -10.07 -16.64 -8.23
CA LEU A 280 -10.39 -16.01 -6.94
C LEU A 280 -9.20 -15.26 -6.36
N THR A 281 -7.97 -15.79 -6.50
CA THR A 281 -6.77 -15.15 -6.05
C THR A 281 -6.50 -13.83 -6.78
N GLU A 282 -6.76 -13.78 -8.08
CA GLU A 282 -6.48 -12.60 -8.91
C GLU A 282 -7.59 -11.54 -8.83
N THR A 283 -8.86 -11.98 -8.87
CA THR A 283 -10.01 -11.09 -9.00
C THR A 283 -10.44 -10.49 -7.66
N TYR A 284 -10.49 -11.31 -6.59
CA TYR A 284 -11.04 -10.90 -5.30
C TYR A 284 -10.00 -10.45 -4.27
N ARG A 285 -8.83 -10.00 -4.72
CA ARG A 285 -7.88 -9.33 -3.84
C ARG A 285 -8.48 -8.02 -3.34
N LEU A 286 -8.78 -7.94 -2.03
CA LEU A 286 -9.26 -6.70 -1.36
C LEU A 286 -8.22 -5.56 -1.36
N HIS A 287 -7.02 -5.77 -1.90
CA HIS A 287 -5.89 -4.84 -1.89
C HIS A 287 -5.48 -4.45 -3.30
N ARG A 288 -6.39 -3.86 -4.03
CA ARG A 288 -5.98 -2.91 -5.07
C ARG A 288 -6.46 -1.54 -4.63
N ARG A 289 -5.54 -0.81 -4.00
CA ARG A 289 -5.49 0.57 -3.49
C ARG A 289 -5.77 0.72 -2.02
#